data_081a486e9ef184446adf2d8cc3043c8f
#
_entry.id   081a486e9ef184446adf2d8cc3043c8f
#
_cell.length_a   1.000
_cell.length_b   1.000
_cell.length_c   1.000
_cell.angle_alpha   90.00
_cell.angle_beta   90.00
_cell.angle_gamma   90.00
#
_symmetry.space_group_name_H-M   'P 1'
#
loop_
_entity.id
_entity.type
_entity.pdbx_description
1 polymer ?
#
loop_
_entity_poly.entity_id
_entity_poly.type
_entity_poly.pdbx_seq_one_letter_code
_entity_poly.pdbx_strand_id
1 'polypeptide(L)'
;KLRRKKSSGRPNAISERSKRAILKIASNSALSAKAIAAAAGVQTNVRNVQNLLRKTLWLTRKKLKRKPRLTAEHQKARLDFAQVTMSWTTEWHRVLFSDEKKFNCDGPDGFNYYFHDVRKEERFLSKRHSGGGSVMIWAAVGYYTRSPIVFLDGCVNSTRYRDLLEEQSAHFELMGGPDFVFQHDNAPIHTAKLIESWFEQRHIEVLCWPAVSPDLNIIENVWGWLARKVYTDEKQFSNQVELKKAIVKAWDELSQDVIQNLFNTIPNRIFEVIRRNGKFTKY
;
A
#
# COMPACT_ATOMS: atom_id res chain seq x y z
N LYS A 1 -55.68 -29.61 -21.95
CA LYS A 1 -54.91 -29.32 -20.71
C LYS A 1 -54.74 -27.79 -20.57
N LEU A 2 -55.54 -27.15 -19.68
CA LEU A 2 -55.43 -25.72 -19.38
C LEU A 2 -54.12 -25.44 -18.65
N ARG A 3 -53.21 -24.68 -19.28
CA ARG A 3 -51.98 -24.17 -18.63
C ARG A 3 -52.40 -23.17 -17.56
N ARG A 4 -52.18 -23.50 -16.28
CA ARG A 4 -52.33 -22.52 -15.19
C ARG A 4 -51.45 -21.30 -15.48
N LYS A 5 -52.06 -20.10 -15.56
CA LYS A 5 -51.30 -18.82 -15.58
C LYS A 5 -50.45 -18.77 -14.32
N LYS A 6 -49.14 -18.58 -14.50
CA LYS A 6 -48.23 -18.29 -13.37
C LYS A 6 -48.74 -17.05 -12.64
N SER A 7 -48.93 -17.15 -11.34
CA SER A 7 -49.28 -15.98 -10.52
C SER A 7 -48.17 -14.91 -10.67
N SER A 8 -48.57 -13.64 -10.69
CA SER A 8 -47.66 -12.50 -10.86
C SER A 8 -46.64 -12.31 -9.70
N GLY A 9 -46.70 -13.19 -8.69
CA GLY A 9 -45.88 -13.10 -7.49
C GLY A 9 -46.21 -11.90 -6.59
N ARG A 10 -45.53 -11.81 -5.45
CA ARG A 10 -45.69 -10.68 -4.53
C ARG A 10 -45.15 -9.40 -5.18
N PRO A 11 -45.86 -8.26 -5.16
CA PRO A 11 -45.37 -6.99 -5.67
C PRO A 11 -44.02 -6.61 -5.06
N ASN A 12 -43.16 -6.02 -5.84
CA ASN A 12 -41.84 -5.54 -5.37
C ASN A 12 -42.05 -4.51 -4.23
N ALA A 13 -41.41 -4.72 -3.09
CA ALA A 13 -41.48 -3.84 -1.92
C ALA A 13 -40.90 -2.42 -2.16
N ILE A 14 -40.24 -2.20 -3.28
CA ILE A 14 -39.62 -0.91 -3.67
C ILE A 14 -39.99 -0.65 -5.14
N SER A 15 -40.63 0.49 -5.41
CA SER A 15 -40.98 0.90 -6.77
C SER A 15 -39.72 1.18 -7.63
N GLU A 16 -39.84 1.13 -8.95
CA GLU A 16 -38.73 1.41 -9.86
C GLU A 16 -38.17 2.85 -9.72
N ARG A 17 -39.03 3.82 -9.41
CA ARG A 17 -38.66 5.20 -9.08
C ARG A 17 -37.78 5.23 -7.81
N SER A 18 -38.23 4.56 -6.76
CA SER A 18 -37.55 4.47 -5.48
C SER A 18 -36.21 3.71 -5.62
N LYS A 19 -36.13 2.65 -6.43
CA LYS A 19 -34.89 1.95 -6.72
C LYS A 19 -33.86 2.89 -7.36
N ARG A 20 -34.26 3.66 -8.39
CA ARG A 20 -33.39 4.64 -9.03
C ARG A 20 -32.89 5.71 -8.06
N ALA A 21 -33.75 6.24 -7.19
CA ALA A 21 -33.36 7.22 -6.18
C ALA A 21 -32.36 6.63 -5.17
N ILE A 22 -32.61 5.43 -4.64
CA ILE A 22 -31.68 4.72 -3.74
C ILE A 22 -30.32 4.50 -4.41
N LEU A 23 -30.28 4.00 -5.64
CA LEU A 23 -29.04 3.71 -6.36
C LEU A 23 -28.26 4.98 -6.69
N LYS A 24 -28.93 6.08 -7.03
CA LYS A 24 -28.30 7.39 -7.25
C LYS A 24 -27.59 7.89 -6.00
N ILE A 25 -28.24 7.80 -4.83
CA ILE A 25 -27.67 8.24 -3.54
C ILE A 25 -26.56 7.27 -3.08
N ALA A 26 -26.71 5.97 -3.34
CA ALA A 26 -25.71 4.96 -2.97
C ALA A 26 -24.42 5.07 -3.79
N SER A 27 -24.48 5.63 -4.99
CA SER A 27 -23.33 5.77 -5.87
C SER A 27 -22.27 6.66 -5.23
N ASN A 28 -21.06 6.10 -5.01
CA ASN A 28 -19.91 6.75 -4.34
C ASN A 28 -20.22 7.32 -2.94
N SER A 29 -21.24 6.78 -2.24
CA SER A 29 -21.65 7.20 -0.92
C SER A 29 -21.06 6.31 0.17
N ALA A 30 -20.67 6.91 1.30
CA ALA A 30 -20.29 6.22 2.52
C ALA A 30 -21.46 5.99 3.49
N LEU A 31 -22.68 6.35 3.11
CA LEU A 31 -23.86 6.26 3.95
C LEU A 31 -24.25 4.80 4.23
N SER A 32 -24.85 4.56 5.39
CA SER A 32 -25.47 3.28 5.70
C SER A 32 -26.75 3.06 4.87
N ALA A 33 -27.18 1.81 4.69
CA ALA A 33 -28.40 1.50 3.96
C ALA A 33 -29.65 2.20 4.55
N LYS A 34 -29.69 2.41 5.88
CA LYS A 34 -30.73 3.18 6.56
C LYS A 34 -30.69 4.67 6.15
N ALA A 35 -29.49 5.26 6.16
CA ALA A 35 -29.31 6.66 5.77
C ALA A 35 -29.57 6.89 4.28
N ILE A 36 -29.22 5.94 3.41
CA ILE A 36 -29.55 5.98 1.97
C ILE A 36 -31.05 5.98 1.75
N ALA A 37 -31.79 5.11 2.46
CA ALA A 37 -33.24 5.06 2.36
C ALA A 37 -33.90 6.38 2.80
N ALA A 38 -33.44 6.93 3.92
CA ALA A 38 -33.91 8.22 4.45
C ALA A 38 -33.62 9.37 3.47
N ALA A 39 -32.40 9.46 2.96
CA ALA A 39 -32.00 10.49 1.98
C ALA A 39 -32.75 10.35 0.64
N ALA A 40 -33.17 9.14 0.27
CA ALA A 40 -34.00 8.89 -0.92
C ALA A 40 -35.49 9.18 -0.68
N GLY A 41 -35.91 9.50 0.54
CA GLY A 41 -37.33 9.68 0.91
C GLY A 41 -38.14 8.39 0.77
N VAL A 42 -37.51 7.21 0.90
CA VAL A 42 -38.15 5.91 0.67
C VAL A 42 -38.37 5.20 1.99
N GLN A 43 -39.65 5.02 2.33
CA GLN A 43 -40.09 4.21 3.49
C GLN A 43 -40.02 2.73 3.11
N THR A 44 -39.00 2.03 3.53
CA THR A 44 -38.83 0.59 3.31
C THR A 44 -37.96 -0.03 4.39
N ASN A 45 -38.05 -1.36 4.52
CA ASN A 45 -37.15 -2.07 5.43
C ASN A 45 -35.70 -1.99 4.93
N VAL A 46 -34.75 -1.75 5.85
CA VAL A 46 -33.30 -1.66 5.58
C VAL A 46 -32.80 -2.89 4.80
N ARG A 47 -33.33 -4.08 5.08
CA ARG A 47 -32.99 -5.33 4.40
C ARG A 47 -33.31 -5.28 2.90
N ASN A 48 -34.42 -4.63 2.51
CA ASN A 48 -34.79 -4.46 1.11
C ASN A 48 -33.77 -3.57 0.37
N VAL A 49 -33.30 -2.50 1.02
CA VAL A 49 -32.24 -1.64 0.49
C VAL A 49 -30.94 -2.41 0.34
N GLN A 50 -30.51 -3.15 1.37
CA GLN A 50 -29.32 -4.00 1.32
C GLN A 50 -29.39 -5.04 0.19
N ASN A 51 -30.53 -5.69 0.02
CA ASN A 51 -30.76 -6.65 -1.05
C ASN A 51 -30.71 -6.00 -2.44
N LEU A 52 -31.28 -4.80 -2.59
CA LEU A 52 -31.21 -4.03 -3.83
C LEU A 52 -29.73 -3.69 -4.15
N LEU A 53 -28.98 -3.12 -3.20
CA LEU A 53 -27.58 -2.76 -3.39
C LEU A 53 -26.71 -3.97 -3.74
N ARG A 54 -26.95 -5.14 -3.07
CA ARG A 54 -26.22 -6.38 -3.32
C ARG A 54 -26.49 -6.96 -4.71
N LYS A 55 -27.73 -6.84 -5.20
CA LYS A 55 -28.14 -7.34 -6.53
C LYS A 55 -27.70 -6.44 -7.68
N THR A 56 -27.22 -5.23 -7.40
CA THR A 56 -26.81 -4.27 -8.42
C THR A 56 -25.36 -4.53 -8.82
N LEU A 57 -25.15 -5.15 -9.98
CA LEU A 57 -23.84 -5.65 -10.43
C LEU A 57 -22.73 -4.57 -10.54
N TRP A 58 -23.11 -3.34 -10.88
CA TRP A 58 -22.16 -2.22 -11.02
C TRP A 58 -21.87 -1.50 -9.69
N LEU A 59 -22.54 -1.87 -8.58
CA LEU A 59 -22.35 -1.27 -7.28
C LEU A 59 -21.69 -2.30 -6.34
N THR A 60 -20.45 -2.02 -5.95
CA THR A 60 -19.67 -2.91 -5.06
C THR A 60 -19.33 -2.17 -3.78
N ARG A 61 -19.61 -2.78 -2.62
CA ARG A 61 -19.17 -2.24 -1.34
C ARG A 61 -17.67 -2.45 -1.19
N LYS A 62 -16.91 -1.33 -1.18
CA LYS A 62 -15.46 -1.35 -0.98
C LYS A 62 -15.10 -0.64 0.32
N LYS A 63 -14.01 -1.07 0.96
CA LYS A 63 -13.41 -0.36 2.09
C LYS A 63 -12.82 0.96 1.58
N LEU A 64 -13.09 2.07 2.29
CA LEU A 64 -12.42 3.33 2.02
C LEU A 64 -10.94 3.18 2.34
N LYS A 65 -10.09 3.32 1.33
CA LYS A 65 -8.64 3.34 1.50
C LYS A 65 -8.23 4.74 1.99
N ARG A 66 -7.45 4.80 3.05
CA ARG A 66 -6.77 6.03 3.46
C ARG A 66 -5.56 6.21 2.56
N LYS A 67 -5.53 7.30 1.80
CA LYS A 67 -4.37 7.75 1.02
C LYS A 67 -4.05 9.19 1.42
N PRO A 68 -2.78 9.59 1.43
CA PRO A 68 -2.43 10.99 1.59
C PRO A 68 -3.14 11.85 0.55
N ARG A 69 -3.47 13.10 0.88
CA ARG A 69 -4.10 14.02 -0.08
C ARG A 69 -3.03 14.57 -1.01
N LEU A 70 -3.18 14.35 -2.32
CA LEU A 70 -2.35 15.03 -3.32
C LEU A 70 -2.85 16.45 -3.54
N THR A 71 -1.97 17.43 -3.37
CA THR A 71 -2.21 18.81 -3.82
C THR A 71 -2.03 18.92 -5.33
N ALA A 72 -2.35 20.07 -5.91
CA ALA A 72 -2.11 20.33 -7.33
C ALA A 72 -0.61 20.32 -7.65
N GLU A 73 0.22 20.86 -6.76
CA GLU A 73 1.67 20.87 -6.86
C GLU A 73 2.24 19.45 -6.83
N HIS A 74 1.75 18.59 -5.93
CA HIS A 74 2.15 17.18 -5.89
C HIS A 74 1.78 16.46 -7.20
N GLN A 75 0.58 16.70 -7.74
CA GLN A 75 0.17 16.08 -9.02
C GLN A 75 1.02 16.56 -10.18
N LYS A 76 1.36 17.86 -10.22
CA LYS A 76 2.24 18.43 -11.23
C LYS A 76 3.64 17.82 -11.15
N ALA A 77 4.28 17.82 -9.96
CA ALA A 77 5.62 17.26 -9.78
C ALA A 77 5.69 15.77 -10.17
N ARG A 78 4.64 14.99 -9.85
CA ARG A 78 4.52 13.60 -10.25
C ARG A 78 4.38 13.43 -11.77
N LEU A 79 3.62 14.32 -12.40
CA LEU A 79 3.46 14.31 -13.86
C LEU A 79 4.76 14.70 -14.56
N ASP A 80 5.42 15.77 -14.12
CA ASP A 80 6.71 16.22 -14.63
C ASP A 80 7.77 15.11 -14.52
N PHE A 81 7.88 14.48 -13.35
CA PHE A 81 8.73 13.31 -13.13
C PHE A 81 8.43 12.17 -14.11
N ALA A 82 7.15 11.83 -14.26
CA ALA A 82 6.74 10.75 -15.15
C ALA A 82 7.03 11.07 -16.63
N GLN A 83 6.91 12.33 -17.05
CA GLN A 83 7.27 12.75 -18.40
C GLN A 83 8.77 12.66 -18.68
N VAL A 84 9.61 13.03 -17.71
CA VAL A 84 11.07 12.94 -17.84
C VAL A 84 11.53 11.47 -17.91
N THR A 85 10.89 10.59 -17.12
CA THR A 85 11.31 9.19 -17.00
C THR A 85 10.50 8.22 -17.88
N MET A 86 9.58 8.73 -18.73
CA MET A 86 8.70 7.88 -19.55
C MET A 86 9.43 7.00 -20.58
N SER A 87 10.61 7.43 -21.03
CA SER A 87 11.45 6.69 -21.97
C SER A 87 12.38 5.69 -21.27
N TRP A 88 12.48 5.75 -19.96
CA TRP A 88 13.35 4.86 -19.21
C TRP A 88 12.89 3.42 -19.28
N THR A 89 13.83 2.53 -19.56
CA THR A 89 13.65 1.07 -19.60
C THR A 89 14.68 0.40 -18.70
N THR A 90 15.88 0.19 -19.21
CA THR A 90 17.02 -0.37 -18.46
C THR A 90 17.65 0.63 -17.50
N GLU A 91 17.43 1.93 -17.68
CA GLU A 91 17.87 2.98 -16.77
C GLU A 91 17.33 2.75 -15.34
N TRP A 92 16.13 2.18 -15.23
CA TRP A 92 15.56 1.81 -13.93
C TRP A 92 16.39 0.75 -13.20
N HIS A 93 17.16 -0.09 -13.91
CA HIS A 93 17.99 -1.13 -13.28
C HIS A 93 19.13 -0.55 -12.43
N ARG A 94 19.50 0.72 -12.66
CA ARG A 94 20.50 1.43 -11.87
C ARG A 94 19.90 2.08 -10.60
N VAL A 95 18.58 2.18 -10.50
CA VAL A 95 17.92 2.86 -9.37
C VAL A 95 17.86 1.93 -8.17
N LEU A 96 18.37 2.40 -7.03
CA LEU A 96 18.21 1.76 -5.73
C LEU A 96 17.02 2.37 -5.01
N PHE A 97 15.99 1.60 -4.77
CA PHE A 97 14.80 2.04 -4.04
C PHE A 97 14.96 1.73 -2.56
N SER A 98 14.92 2.75 -1.72
CA SER A 98 15.03 2.62 -0.27
C SER A 98 13.81 3.16 0.47
N ASP A 99 13.58 2.65 1.68
CA ASP A 99 12.50 3.10 2.56
C ASP A 99 12.63 2.51 3.97
N GLU A 100 11.88 3.06 4.92
CA GLU A 100 11.70 2.55 6.28
C GLU A 100 10.35 1.89 6.46
N LYS A 101 10.31 0.80 7.23
CA LYS A 101 9.08 0.08 7.54
C LYS A 101 8.97 -0.29 9.00
N LYS A 102 7.84 0.08 9.60
CA LYS A 102 7.48 -0.33 10.96
C LYS A 102 6.74 -1.66 10.94
N PHE A 103 7.14 -2.59 11.83
CA PHE A 103 6.45 -3.83 12.11
C PHE A 103 6.04 -3.86 13.59
N ASN A 104 4.82 -4.31 13.88
CA ASN A 104 4.29 -4.38 15.22
C ASN A 104 4.25 -5.83 15.72
N CYS A 105 4.55 -6.06 17.01
CA CYS A 105 4.45 -7.40 17.58
C CYS A 105 3.02 -7.96 17.60
N ASP A 106 2.02 -7.07 17.63
CA ASP A 106 0.60 -7.45 17.70
C ASP A 106 -0.01 -7.90 16.36
N GLY A 107 0.79 -7.93 15.30
CA GLY A 107 0.35 -8.32 13.96
C GLY A 107 0.34 -7.15 12.97
N PRO A 108 -0.10 -7.40 11.73
CA PRO A 108 -0.06 -6.40 10.68
C PRO A 108 -1.04 -5.26 10.97
N ASP A 109 -0.68 -4.04 10.56
CA ASP A 109 -1.58 -2.90 10.58
C ASP A 109 -2.75 -3.14 9.60
N GLY A 110 -3.95 -3.30 10.13
CA GLY A 110 -5.14 -3.48 9.30
C GLY A 110 -6.17 -4.41 9.92
N PHE A 111 -7.33 -4.48 9.26
CA PHE A 111 -8.38 -5.43 9.64
C PHE A 111 -8.13 -6.75 8.91
N ASN A 112 -7.85 -7.80 9.67
CA ASN A 112 -7.85 -9.16 9.16
C ASN A 112 -9.29 -9.66 9.08
N TYR A 113 -9.64 -10.30 7.97
CA TYR A 113 -10.93 -10.97 7.79
C TYR A 113 -10.67 -12.47 7.64
N TYR A 114 -11.46 -13.28 8.31
CA TYR A 114 -11.44 -14.73 8.12
C TYR A 114 -12.84 -15.25 7.83
N PHE A 115 -12.92 -16.44 7.23
CA PHE A 115 -14.19 -17.15 7.12
C PHE A 115 -14.46 -17.87 8.43
N HIS A 116 -15.42 -17.34 9.18
CA HIS A 116 -15.85 -17.93 10.44
C HIS A 116 -16.78 -19.10 10.20
N ASP A 117 -16.40 -20.31 10.66
CA ASP A 117 -17.33 -21.43 10.78
C ASP A 117 -18.13 -21.26 12.07
N VAL A 118 -19.39 -20.90 11.94
CA VAL A 118 -20.29 -20.61 13.06
C VAL A 118 -20.50 -21.79 14.05
N ARG A 119 -19.98 -22.98 13.73
CA ARG A 119 -19.98 -24.17 14.61
C ARG A 119 -18.73 -24.25 15.47
N LYS A 120 -17.76 -23.36 15.29
CA LYS A 120 -16.48 -23.30 16.02
C LYS A 120 -16.44 -22.01 16.82
N GLU A 121 -15.55 -21.97 17.81
CA GLU A 121 -15.27 -20.74 18.55
C GLU A 121 -14.71 -19.65 17.65
N GLU A 122 -15.07 -18.39 17.94
CA GLU A 122 -14.52 -17.24 17.23
C GLU A 122 -13.02 -17.12 17.48
N ARG A 123 -12.28 -16.73 16.44
CA ARG A 123 -10.85 -16.43 16.54
C ARG A 123 -10.68 -14.95 16.88
N PHE A 124 -9.88 -14.69 17.90
CA PHE A 124 -9.55 -13.34 18.34
C PHE A 124 -8.03 -13.12 18.20
N LEU A 125 -7.65 -11.96 17.70
CA LEU A 125 -6.31 -11.44 17.86
C LEU A 125 -6.23 -10.78 19.24
N SER A 126 -5.29 -11.16 20.08
CA SER A 126 -5.11 -10.54 21.39
C SER A 126 -4.73 -9.07 21.23
N LYS A 127 -5.52 -8.16 21.82
CA LYS A 127 -5.08 -6.78 22.01
C LYS A 127 -4.23 -6.73 23.26
N ARG A 128 -2.96 -6.39 23.13
CA ARG A 128 -2.13 -6.08 24.29
C ARG A 128 -2.46 -4.67 24.79
N HIS A 129 -2.74 -4.55 26.09
CA HIS A 129 -3.09 -3.26 26.72
C HIS A 129 -1.94 -2.25 26.78
N SER A 130 -0.73 -2.62 26.42
CA SER A 130 0.45 -1.74 26.45
C SER A 130 1.34 -2.07 25.28
N GLY A 131 1.00 -1.55 24.11
CA GLY A 131 1.78 -1.63 22.89
C GLY A 131 2.84 -2.72 22.86
N GLY A 132 2.55 -3.88 22.26
CA GLY A 132 3.42 -5.09 22.27
C GLY A 132 4.82 -4.90 21.71
N GLY A 133 5.25 -3.67 21.51
CA GLY A 133 6.50 -3.29 20.90
C GLY A 133 6.42 -3.26 19.38
N SER A 134 7.29 -2.51 18.80
CA SER A 134 7.44 -2.41 17.35
C SER A 134 8.91 -2.37 16.98
N VAL A 135 9.19 -2.78 15.76
CA VAL A 135 10.52 -2.75 15.17
C VAL A 135 10.44 -1.87 13.94
N MET A 136 11.34 -0.88 13.82
CA MET A 136 11.56 -0.13 12.61
C MET A 136 12.73 -0.74 11.86
N ILE A 137 12.58 -0.95 10.56
CA ILE A 137 13.63 -1.45 9.69
C ILE A 137 13.84 -0.49 8.54
N TRP A 138 15.05 -0.49 8.00
CA TRP A 138 15.41 0.12 6.73
C TRP A 138 15.97 -0.97 5.81
N ALA A 139 15.70 -0.85 4.52
CA ALA A 139 16.39 -1.60 3.48
C ALA A 139 16.36 -0.85 2.15
N ALA A 140 17.20 -1.30 1.24
CA ALA A 140 17.19 -0.89 -0.15
C ALA A 140 17.09 -2.13 -1.07
N VAL A 141 16.47 -1.95 -2.23
CA VAL A 141 16.37 -2.98 -3.26
C VAL A 141 16.89 -2.44 -4.58
N GLY A 142 17.74 -3.20 -5.24
CA GLY A 142 18.26 -2.96 -6.57
C GLY A 142 17.88 -4.08 -7.52
N TYR A 143 18.09 -3.86 -8.82
CA TYR A 143 17.76 -4.86 -9.84
C TYR A 143 18.60 -6.14 -9.71
N TYR A 144 19.86 -6.03 -9.28
CA TYR A 144 20.78 -7.16 -9.19
C TYR A 144 20.77 -7.85 -7.84
N THR A 145 20.61 -7.10 -6.76
CA THR A 145 20.52 -7.63 -5.40
C THR A 145 19.83 -6.64 -4.47
N ARG A 146 19.78 -6.94 -3.18
CA ARG A 146 19.20 -6.10 -2.12
C ARG A 146 20.17 -5.92 -0.96
N SER A 147 19.97 -4.87 -0.15
CA SER A 147 20.73 -4.67 1.08
C SER A 147 20.35 -5.71 2.15
N PRO A 148 21.18 -5.92 3.16
CA PRO A 148 20.72 -6.47 4.43
C PRO A 148 19.59 -5.62 5.03
N ILE A 149 18.77 -6.23 5.92
CA ILE A 149 17.84 -5.47 6.78
C ILE A 149 18.65 -4.76 7.87
N VAL A 150 18.41 -3.46 8.00
CA VAL A 150 18.95 -2.66 9.11
C VAL A 150 17.85 -2.38 10.11
N PHE A 151 18.06 -2.71 11.37
CA PHE A 151 17.14 -2.41 12.46
C PHE A 151 17.43 -1.01 13.02
N LEU A 152 16.41 -0.16 13.03
CA LEU A 152 16.52 1.21 13.51
C LEU A 152 15.97 1.28 14.93
N ASP A 153 16.82 1.57 15.89
CA ASP A 153 16.43 1.72 17.30
C ASP A 153 16.18 3.20 17.64
N GLY A 154 15.03 3.48 18.24
CA GLY A 154 14.65 4.84 18.66
C GLY A 154 14.30 5.78 17.50
N CYS A 155 14.47 7.06 17.70
CA CYS A 155 14.20 8.10 16.69
C CYS A 155 15.38 8.25 15.74
N VAL A 156 15.13 8.15 14.44
CA VAL A 156 16.17 8.36 13.41
C VAL A 156 16.22 9.86 13.07
N ASN A 157 17.40 10.43 13.23
CA ASN A 157 17.73 11.79 12.78
C ASN A 157 18.68 11.71 11.57
N SER A 158 19.01 12.86 10.97
CA SER A 158 19.89 12.92 9.81
C SER A 158 21.30 12.36 10.06
N THR A 159 21.84 12.49 11.28
CA THR A 159 23.15 11.90 11.62
C THR A 159 23.11 10.38 11.57
N ARG A 160 22.10 9.77 12.25
CA ARG A 160 21.93 8.30 12.21
C ARG A 160 21.61 7.79 10.81
N TYR A 161 20.85 8.56 10.02
CA TYR A 161 20.59 8.20 8.64
C TYR A 161 21.85 8.23 7.78
N ARG A 162 22.73 9.25 7.96
CA ARG A 162 24.04 9.28 7.31
C ARG A 162 24.88 8.08 7.69
N ASP A 163 24.95 7.75 9.00
CA ASP A 163 25.77 6.62 9.47
C ASP A 163 25.25 5.29 8.89
N LEU A 164 23.93 5.13 8.78
CA LEU A 164 23.31 3.99 8.10
C LEU A 164 23.72 3.93 6.61
N LEU A 165 23.65 5.05 5.89
CA LEU A 165 24.04 5.10 4.49
C LEU A 165 25.52 4.76 4.33
N GLU A 166 26.39 5.24 5.25
CA GLU A 166 27.82 4.92 5.26
C GLU A 166 28.05 3.42 5.43
N GLU A 167 27.42 2.79 6.42
CA GLU A 167 27.52 1.35 6.69
C GLU A 167 27.04 0.50 5.51
N GLN A 168 26.00 0.97 4.79
CA GLN A 168 25.41 0.23 3.68
C GLN A 168 26.04 0.56 2.32
N SER A 169 26.85 1.59 2.22
CA SER A 169 27.40 2.11 0.95
C SER A 169 28.17 1.05 0.13
N ALA A 170 28.86 0.13 0.79
CA ALA A 170 29.58 -0.97 0.13
C ALA A 170 28.67 -1.93 -0.67
N HIS A 171 27.36 -1.94 -0.39
CA HIS A 171 26.39 -2.78 -1.12
C HIS A 171 25.82 -2.09 -2.35
N PHE A 172 25.90 -0.77 -2.46
CA PHE A 172 25.14 -0.02 -3.46
C PHE A 172 25.55 -0.33 -4.89
N GLU A 173 26.85 -0.41 -5.17
CA GLU A 173 27.35 -0.79 -6.49
C GLU A 173 26.95 -2.21 -6.90
N LEU A 174 26.92 -3.14 -5.94
CA LEU A 174 26.45 -4.51 -6.19
C LEU A 174 24.95 -4.55 -6.54
N MET A 175 24.18 -3.58 -6.07
CA MET A 175 22.73 -3.52 -6.25
C MET A 175 22.32 -2.88 -7.58
N GLY A 176 23.00 -1.81 -8.02
CA GLY A 176 22.61 -1.01 -9.18
C GLY A 176 23.70 -0.84 -10.24
N GLY A 177 24.88 -1.40 -10.01
CA GLY A 177 26.06 -1.19 -10.87
C GLY A 177 26.87 0.06 -10.51
N PRO A 178 27.96 0.35 -11.23
CA PRO A 178 28.89 1.45 -10.89
C PRO A 178 28.24 2.84 -10.96
N ASP A 179 27.29 3.02 -11.87
CA ASP A 179 26.59 4.31 -12.08
C ASP A 179 25.18 4.26 -11.45
N PHE A 180 25.04 3.67 -10.27
CA PHE A 180 23.73 3.59 -9.61
C PHE A 180 23.20 4.96 -9.22
N VAL A 181 21.88 5.06 -9.16
CA VAL A 181 21.14 6.25 -8.74
C VAL A 181 20.38 5.90 -7.46
N PHE A 182 20.56 6.67 -6.40
CA PHE A 182 19.93 6.41 -5.13
C PHE A 182 18.56 7.07 -5.04
N GLN A 183 17.54 6.34 -4.62
CA GLN A 183 16.21 6.88 -4.37
C GLN A 183 15.88 6.81 -2.88
N HIS A 184 15.46 7.92 -2.32
CA HIS A 184 14.77 8.04 -1.04
C HIS A 184 13.61 9.05 -1.17
N ASP A 185 12.74 9.11 -0.17
CA ASP A 185 11.66 10.09 -0.16
C ASP A 185 12.16 11.48 0.32
N ASN A 186 11.25 12.47 0.29
CA ASN A 186 11.56 13.85 0.67
C ASN A 186 11.33 14.12 2.16
N ALA A 187 11.52 13.11 3.04
CA ALA A 187 11.45 13.34 4.47
C ALA A 187 12.51 14.36 4.92
N PRO A 188 12.24 15.22 5.91
CA PRO A 188 13.19 16.24 6.36
C PRO A 188 14.56 15.69 6.78
N ILE A 189 14.61 14.45 7.26
CA ILE A 189 15.86 13.77 7.61
C ILE A 189 16.69 13.41 6.38
N HIS A 190 16.06 13.13 5.23
CA HIS A 190 16.69 12.76 3.98
C HIS A 190 17.17 13.98 3.17
N THR A 191 16.45 15.10 3.29
CA THR A 191 16.77 16.36 2.59
C THR A 191 17.60 17.32 3.45
N ALA A 192 18.14 16.85 4.58
CA ALA A 192 19.03 17.63 5.42
C ALA A 192 20.38 17.88 4.70
N LYS A 193 20.94 19.09 4.86
CA LYS A 193 22.26 19.43 4.25
C LYS A 193 23.35 18.41 4.52
N LEU A 194 23.33 17.77 5.69
CA LEU A 194 24.27 16.72 6.05
C LEU A 194 24.20 15.54 5.06
N ILE A 195 23.00 15.17 4.64
CA ILE A 195 22.75 14.04 3.73
C ILE A 195 23.08 14.46 2.30
N GLU A 196 22.68 15.64 1.86
CA GLU A 196 23.01 16.19 0.55
C GLU A 196 24.56 16.23 0.38
N SER A 197 25.28 16.80 1.36
CA SER A 197 26.74 16.82 1.33
C SER A 197 27.38 15.42 1.35
N TRP A 198 26.77 14.45 2.01
CA TRP A 198 27.25 13.07 2.03
C TRP A 198 27.19 12.44 0.64
N PHE A 199 26.08 12.61 -0.09
CA PHE A 199 25.91 12.13 -1.47
C PHE A 199 26.86 12.85 -2.45
N GLU A 200 26.96 14.19 -2.32
CA GLU A 200 27.89 14.99 -3.15
C GLU A 200 29.35 14.56 -2.99
N GLN A 201 29.84 14.38 -1.76
CA GLN A 201 31.21 13.96 -1.48
C GLN A 201 31.56 12.59 -2.05
N ARG A 202 30.57 11.73 -2.23
CA ARG A 202 30.71 10.37 -2.79
C ARG A 202 30.37 10.29 -4.27
N HIS A 203 29.99 11.42 -4.87
CA HIS A 203 29.56 11.48 -6.27
C HIS A 203 28.40 10.53 -6.58
N ILE A 204 27.51 10.30 -5.60
CA ILE A 204 26.32 9.46 -5.75
C ILE A 204 25.18 10.33 -6.27
N GLU A 205 24.62 9.96 -7.43
CA GLU A 205 23.44 10.61 -7.98
C GLU A 205 22.19 10.23 -7.16
N VAL A 206 21.42 11.24 -6.74
CA VAL A 206 20.15 11.06 -6.05
C VAL A 206 19.01 11.35 -7.01
N LEU A 207 18.06 10.41 -7.12
CA LEU A 207 16.90 10.56 -7.98
C LEU A 207 16.00 11.69 -7.48
N CYS A 208 15.71 12.67 -8.34
CA CYS A 208 14.75 13.74 -8.03
C CYS A 208 13.34 13.15 -7.87
N TRP A 209 12.99 12.76 -6.64
CA TRP A 209 11.79 12.01 -6.33
C TRP A 209 10.58 12.92 -6.07
N PRO A 210 9.42 12.69 -6.71
CA PRO A 210 8.23 13.49 -6.45
C PRO A 210 7.64 13.18 -5.06
N ALA A 211 7.29 14.22 -4.31
CA ALA A 211 6.69 14.06 -3.00
C ALA A 211 5.39 13.26 -3.04
N VAL A 212 5.06 12.57 -1.95
CA VAL A 212 3.83 11.79 -1.78
C VAL A 212 3.65 10.73 -2.89
N SER A 213 4.72 9.95 -3.18
CA SER A 213 4.73 8.98 -4.28
C SER A 213 5.08 7.53 -3.87
N PRO A 214 4.47 6.99 -2.79
CA PRO A 214 4.75 5.60 -2.38
C PRO A 214 4.29 4.56 -3.42
N ASP A 215 3.31 4.90 -4.26
CA ASP A 215 2.82 4.04 -5.34
C ASP A 215 3.83 3.88 -6.50
N LEU A 216 4.84 4.73 -6.58
CA LEU A 216 5.96 4.62 -7.51
C LEU A 216 7.13 3.86 -6.90
N ASN A 217 7.30 3.87 -5.58
CA ASN A 217 8.36 3.16 -4.90
C ASN A 217 8.05 1.67 -4.82
N ILE A 218 8.84 0.85 -5.51
CA ILE A 218 8.62 -0.61 -5.57
C ILE A 218 8.87 -1.32 -4.24
N ILE A 219 9.67 -0.74 -3.35
CA ILE A 219 9.96 -1.32 -2.03
C ILE A 219 8.70 -1.43 -1.17
N GLU A 220 7.69 -0.58 -1.40
CA GLU A 220 6.40 -0.68 -0.73
C GLU A 220 5.67 -2.02 -1.05
N ASN A 221 5.88 -2.55 -2.25
CA ASN A 221 5.37 -3.87 -2.63
C ASN A 221 6.18 -4.98 -1.96
N VAL A 222 7.50 -4.77 -1.81
CA VAL A 222 8.38 -5.67 -1.06
C VAL A 222 7.95 -5.69 0.42
N TRP A 223 7.66 -4.54 1.03
CA TRP A 223 7.08 -4.46 2.36
C TRP A 223 5.77 -5.21 2.51
N GLY A 224 4.91 -5.10 1.49
CA GLY A 224 3.65 -5.86 1.46
C GLY A 224 3.87 -7.36 1.38
N TRP A 225 4.87 -7.81 0.63
CA TRP A 225 5.27 -9.22 0.55
C TRP A 225 5.85 -9.69 1.90
N LEU A 226 6.79 -8.93 2.46
CA LEU A 226 7.45 -9.23 3.73
C LEU A 226 6.44 -9.31 4.89
N ALA A 227 5.51 -8.36 4.97
CA ALA A 227 4.48 -8.38 6.00
C ALA A 227 3.59 -9.63 5.91
N ARG A 228 3.20 -10.06 4.71
CA ARG A 228 2.44 -11.32 4.53
C ARG A 228 3.21 -12.55 4.99
N LYS A 229 4.54 -12.58 4.78
CA LYS A 229 5.40 -13.68 5.22
C LYS A 229 5.59 -13.69 6.74
N VAL A 230 5.92 -12.52 7.31
CA VAL A 230 6.16 -12.36 8.76
C VAL A 230 4.90 -12.71 9.56
N TYR A 231 3.73 -12.28 9.10
CA TYR A 231 2.45 -12.50 9.78
C TYR A 231 1.62 -13.63 9.18
N THR A 232 2.23 -14.60 8.53
CA THR A 232 1.54 -15.81 8.04
C THR A 232 0.75 -16.44 9.19
N ASP A 233 -0.46 -16.90 8.89
CA ASP A 233 -1.39 -17.51 9.87
C ASP A 233 -1.76 -16.60 11.05
N GLU A 234 -1.79 -15.27 10.81
CA GLU A 234 -2.14 -14.26 11.82
C GLU A 234 -1.18 -14.27 13.02
N LYS A 235 0.08 -14.61 12.78
CA LYS A 235 1.10 -14.74 13.81
C LYS A 235 1.30 -13.43 14.56
N GLN A 236 1.36 -13.53 15.88
CA GLN A 236 1.75 -12.47 16.80
C GLN A 236 3.06 -12.88 17.49
N PHE A 237 3.83 -11.88 17.94
CA PHE A 237 5.15 -12.09 18.53
C PHE A 237 5.16 -11.66 19.99
N SER A 238 5.77 -12.46 20.83
CA SER A 238 5.84 -12.20 22.27
C SER A 238 6.74 -11.02 22.61
N ASN A 239 7.74 -10.75 21.76
CA ASN A 239 8.70 -9.68 21.95
C ASN A 239 9.35 -9.27 20.61
N GLN A 240 10.11 -8.16 20.65
CA GLN A 240 10.82 -7.65 19.47
C GLN A 240 11.89 -8.60 18.93
N VAL A 241 12.51 -9.42 19.77
CA VAL A 241 13.58 -10.35 19.35
C VAL A 241 13.01 -11.42 18.43
N GLU A 242 11.86 -11.98 18.78
CA GLU A 242 11.16 -12.96 17.94
C GLU A 242 10.72 -12.32 16.61
N LEU A 243 10.19 -11.08 16.66
CA LEU A 243 9.80 -10.36 15.47
C LEU A 243 11.00 -10.07 14.57
N LYS A 244 12.14 -9.59 15.10
CA LYS A 244 13.38 -9.36 14.35
C LYS A 244 13.85 -10.64 13.65
N LYS A 245 13.87 -11.78 14.34
CA LYS A 245 14.23 -13.08 13.72
C LYS A 245 13.29 -13.47 12.57
N ALA A 246 11.99 -13.27 12.75
CA ALA A 246 11.02 -13.58 11.71
C ALA A 246 11.16 -12.67 10.49
N ILE A 247 11.46 -11.38 10.69
CA ILE A 247 11.72 -10.43 9.62
C ILE A 247 12.96 -10.84 8.81
N VAL A 248 14.09 -11.13 9.47
CA VAL A 248 15.32 -11.56 8.79
C VAL A 248 15.07 -12.83 8.00
N LYS A 249 14.49 -13.85 8.62
CA LYS A 249 14.16 -15.11 7.93
C LYS A 249 13.29 -14.87 6.68
N ALA A 250 12.24 -14.05 6.80
CA ALA A 250 11.38 -13.76 5.67
C ALA A 250 12.09 -12.93 4.58
N TRP A 251 13.02 -12.04 4.97
CA TRP A 251 13.84 -11.29 4.03
C TRP A 251 14.78 -12.19 3.24
N ASP A 252 15.41 -13.17 3.89
CA ASP A 252 16.28 -14.15 3.23
C ASP A 252 15.52 -15.04 2.23
N GLU A 253 14.24 -15.33 2.49
CA GLU A 253 13.37 -16.06 1.58
C GLU A 253 12.90 -15.25 0.35
N LEU A 254 13.11 -13.92 0.33
CA LEU A 254 12.72 -13.09 -0.81
C LEU A 254 13.64 -13.36 -2.00
N SER A 255 13.12 -13.96 -3.06
CA SER A 255 13.90 -14.21 -4.27
C SER A 255 14.13 -12.90 -5.06
N GLN A 256 15.27 -12.82 -5.73
CA GLN A 256 15.60 -11.68 -6.60
C GLN A 256 14.62 -11.57 -7.78
N ASP A 257 14.07 -12.67 -8.27
CA ASP A 257 13.06 -12.67 -9.33
C ASP A 257 11.81 -11.87 -8.95
N VAL A 258 11.39 -11.92 -7.67
CA VAL A 258 10.26 -11.11 -7.18
C VAL A 258 10.58 -9.62 -7.31
N ILE A 259 11.80 -9.21 -6.94
CA ILE A 259 12.25 -7.82 -7.04
C ILE A 259 12.33 -7.40 -8.51
N GLN A 260 12.96 -8.20 -9.38
CA GLN A 260 13.06 -7.93 -10.82
C GLN A 260 11.69 -7.79 -11.48
N ASN A 261 10.74 -8.64 -11.11
CA ASN A 261 9.35 -8.51 -11.58
C ASN A 261 8.71 -7.18 -11.15
N LEU A 262 9.05 -6.64 -9.98
CA LEU A 262 8.60 -5.31 -9.56
C LEU A 262 9.25 -4.21 -10.40
N PHE A 263 10.54 -4.29 -10.71
CA PHE A 263 11.21 -3.37 -11.64
C PHE A 263 10.52 -3.35 -13.01
N ASN A 264 10.14 -4.49 -13.54
CA ASN A 264 9.41 -4.59 -14.80
C ASN A 264 8.03 -3.91 -14.77
N THR A 265 7.51 -3.57 -13.59
CA THR A 265 6.25 -2.81 -13.45
C THR A 265 6.44 -1.30 -13.52
N ILE A 266 7.66 -0.78 -13.34
CA ILE A 266 7.91 0.66 -13.20
C ILE A 266 7.47 1.44 -14.46
N PRO A 267 7.81 1.04 -15.69
CA PRO A 267 7.33 1.76 -16.88
C PRO A 267 5.80 1.87 -16.94
N ASN A 268 5.09 0.81 -16.52
CA ASN A 268 3.62 0.83 -16.46
C ASN A 268 3.10 1.77 -15.36
N ARG A 269 3.81 1.92 -14.22
CA ARG A 269 3.47 2.88 -13.17
C ARG A 269 3.63 4.30 -13.68
N ILE A 270 4.74 4.60 -14.34
CA ILE A 270 5.01 5.89 -14.97
C ILE A 270 3.92 6.24 -16.00
N PHE A 271 3.59 5.32 -16.89
CA PHE A 271 2.49 5.49 -17.85
C PHE A 271 1.14 5.76 -17.15
N GLU A 272 0.84 5.05 -16.05
CA GLU A 272 -0.39 5.28 -15.26
C GLU A 272 -0.43 6.68 -14.65
N VAL A 273 0.70 7.24 -14.19
CA VAL A 273 0.78 8.61 -13.67
C VAL A 273 0.42 9.62 -14.77
N ILE A 274 0.99 9.46 -15.97
CA ILE A 274 0.70 10.32 -17.12
C ILE A 274 -0.78 10.23 -17.47
N ARG A 275 -1.32 9.02 -17.65
CA ARG A 275 -2.72 8.78 -17.97
C ARG A 275 -3.69 9.38 -16.96
N ARG A 276 -3.28 9.46 -15.69
CA ARG A 276 -4.07 9.98 -14.58
C ARG A 276 -3.76 11.42 -14.21
N ASN A 277 -3.01 12.14 -15.03
CA ASN A 277 -2.60 13.52 -14.76
C ASN A 277 -2.01 13.70 -13.35
N GLY A 278 -0.98 12.94 -13.01
CA GLY A 278 -0.28 13.01 -11.74
C GLY A 278 -0.97 12.36 -10.54
N LYS A 279 -2.19 11.83 -10.67
CA LYS A 279 -2.90 11.15 -9.58
C LYS A 279 -2.28 9.79 -9.24
N PHE A 280 -2.62 9.27 -8.05
CA PHE A 280 -2.15 7.93 -7.64
C PHE A 280 -2.48 6.85 -8.66
N THR A 281 -1.52 5.95 -8.83
CA THR A 281 -1.68 4.74 -9.64
C THR A 281 -2.51 3.68 -8.88
N LYS A 282 -2.69 2.54 -9.49
CA LYS A 282 -3.35 1.36 -8.86
C LYS A 282 -2.38 0.49 -8.05
N TYR A 283 -1.08 0.76 -8.16
CA TYR A 283 0.01 0.00 -7.53
C TYR A 283 0.19 0.33 -6.05
#